data_1092aa15860e90ceaaf9d19486e593cb
#
_entry.id   1092aa15860e90ceaaf9d19486e593cb
#
_cell.length_a   1.000
_cell.length_b   1.000
_cell.length_c   1.000
_cell.angle_alpha   90.00
_cell.angle_beta   90.00
_cell.angle_gamma   90.00
#
_symmetry.space_group_name_H-M   'P 1'
#
loop_
_entity.id
_entity.type
_entity.pdbx_description
1 polymer ?
#
loop_
_entity_poly.entity_id
_entity_poly.type
_entity_poly.pdbx_seq_one_letter_code
_entity_poly.pdbx_strand_id
1 'polypeptide(L)'
;VQPDIPYKKLNPSNSMEVNKGFKRLRGDVTEGRRLTFEAHNRALSHNGSKLKSSSSSKEHDEKDQLFVVHWQGVNPKDNRFRIATTDQLYVTKSLSLSKNEEKAALFSLKDMGNGVGYSISELDSGKRLQLNEDGSVALGGDTYFQIYRVTL
;
A
#
# COMPACT_ATOMS: atom_id res chain seq x y z
N VAL A 1 5.27 16.97 27.30
CA VAL A 1 5.81 15.96 26.39
C VAL A 1 4.66 15.17 25.77
N GLN A 2 4.55 15.17 24.45
CA GLN A 2 3.54 14.38 23.76
C GLN A 2 3.99 12.93 23.69
N PRO A 3 3.07 11.97 23.88
CA PRO A 3 3.43 10.56 23.69
C PRO A 3 3.80 10.31 22.22
N ASP A 4 4.70 9.37 22.01
CA ASP A 4 5.09 8.98 20.68
C ASP A 4 3.88 8.39 19.94
N ILE A 5 3.64 8.89 18.75
CA ILE A 5 2.57 8.36 17.89
C ILE A 5 3.11 7.10 17.19
N PRO A 6 2.42 5.94 17.32
CA PRO A 6 2.92 4.68 16.76
C PRO A 6 2.80 4.59 15.24
N TYR A 7 2.37 5.64 14.57
CA TYR A 7 2.25 5.65 13.12
C TYR A 7 2.64 7.02 12.57
N LYS A 8 2.99 7.03 11.30
CA LYS A 8 3.33 8.25 10.56
C LYS A 8 2.66 8.21 9.20
N LYS A 9 1.91 9.26 8.86
CA LYS A 9 1.34 9.40 7.53
C LYS A 9 2.43 9.77 6.54
N LEU A 10 2.49 9.05 5.42
CA LEU A 10 3.36 9.39 4.31
C LEU A 10 2.62 10.37 3.42
N ASN A 11 3.13 11.58 3.30
CA ASN A 11 2.46 12.63 2.54
C ASN A 11 2.97 12.64 1.10
N PRO A 12 2.06 12.57 0.10
CA PRO A 12 2.47 12.75 -1.28
C PRO A 12 3.10 14.12 -1.47
N SER A 13 4.14 14.19 -2.26
CA SER A 13 4.72 15.46 -2.66
C SER A 13 3.79 16.14 -3.67
N ASN A 14 4.03 17.45 -3.91
CA ASN A 14 3.32 18.11 -4.98
C ASN A 14 3.84 17.62 -6.34
N SER A 15 3.12 17.96 -7.43
CA SER A 15 3.45 17.47 -8.76
C SER A 15 4.85 17.89 -9.25
N MET A 16 5.40 18.96 -8.71
CA MET A 16 6.74 19.45 -9.06
C MET A 16 7.84 18.61 -8.42
N GLU A 17 7.52 17.81 -7.40
CA GLU A 17 8.51 17.06 -6.61
C GLU A 17 8.28 15.56 -6.63
N VAL A 18 7.64 15.04 -7.68
CA VAL A 18 7.28 13.62 -7.78
C VAL A 18 8.49 12.72 -7.53
N ASN A 19 9.66 13.05 -8.14
CA ASN A 19 10.86 12.23 -7.96
C ASN A 19 11.38 12.26 -6.53
N LYS A 20 11.32 13.41 -5.87
CA LYS A 20 11.72 13.53 -4.47
C LYS A 20 10.74 12.78 -3.56
N GLY A 21 9.45 12.91 -3.83
CA GLY A 21 8.43 12.19 -3.09
C GLY A 21 8.59 10.68 -3.19
N PHE A 22 8.89 10.19 -4.38
CA PHE A 22 9.14 8.77 -4.60
C PHE A 22 10.38 8.28 -3.83
N LYS A 23 11.48 9.03 -3.87
CA LYS A 23 12.67 8.70 -3.09
C LYS A 23 12.39 8.65 -1.60
N ARG A 24 11.67 9.64 -1.10
CA ARG A 24 11.32 9.72 0.32
C ARG A 24 10.42 8.55 0.71
N LEU A 25 9.42 8.25 -0.12
CA LEU A 25 8.52 7.14 0.13
C LEU A 25 9.30 5.82 0.17
N ARG A 26 10.18 5.58 -0.81
CA ARG A 26 10.99 4.38 -0.85
C ARG A 26 11.94 4.28 0.36
N GLY A 27 12.48 5.42 0.81
CA GLY A 27 13.29 5.48 2.01
C GLY A 27 12.48 5.23 3.28
N ASP A 28 11.26 5.80 3.35
CA ASP A 28 10.36 5.60 4.49
C ASP A 28 9.73 4.22 4.49
N VAL A 29 9.49 3.66 3.31
CA VAL A 29 8.93 2.31 3.12
C VAL A 29 10.08 1.34 2.92
N THR A 30 11.00 1.31 3.87
CA THR A 30 12.06 0.31 3.86
C THR A 30 11.46 -1.07 3.98
N GLU A 31 12.10 -2.02 3.34
CA GLU A 31 11.67 -3.40 3.33
C GLU A 31 11.42 -3.92 4.74
N GLY A 32 10.27 -4.56 4.94
CA GLY A 32 9.86 -5.11 6.23
C GLY A 32 9.11 -4.16 7.14
N ARG A 33 8.97 -2.90 6.78
CA ARG A 33 8.16 -1.97 7.58
C ARG A 33 6.67 -2.19 7.32
N ARG A 34 5.87 -2.02 8.36
CA ARG A 34 4.43 -2.21 8.28
C ARG A 34 3.73 -0.94 7.82
N LEU A 35 2.82 -1.12 6.86
CA LEU A 35 2.06 -0.03 6.28
C LEU A 35 0.57 -0.32 6.33
N THR A 36 -0.24 0.74 6.42
CA THR A 36 -1.65 0.66 6.08
C THR A 36 -1.93 1.49 4.84
N PHE A 37 -2.88 1.02 4.04
CA PHE A 37 -3.32 1.69 2.80
C PHE A 37 -4.79 2.04 2.98
N GLU A 38 -5.11 3.32 3.11
CA GLU A 38 -6.43 3.76 3.51
C GLU A 38 -7.01 4.78 2.53
N ALA A 39 -8.33 4.77 2.37
CA ALA A 39 -9.03 5.74 1.54
C ALA A 39 -10.48 5.82 2.00
N HIS A 40 -10.99 7.04 2.18
CA HIS A 40 -12.39 7.30 2.51
C HIS A 40 -12.91 6.49 3.71
N ASN A 41 -12.14 6.48 4.80
CA ASN A 41 -12.46 5.75 6.04
C ASN A 41 -12.48 4.23 5.87
N ARG A 42 -11.91 3.74 4.78
CA ARG A 42 -11.73 2.32 4.53
C ARG A 42 -10.23 2.00 4.44
N ALA A 43 -9.90 0.75 4.68
CA ALA A 43 -8.53 0.28 4.61
C ALA A 43 -8.44 -1.01 3.82
N LEU A 44 -7.33 -1.16 3.09
CA LEU A 44 -6.98 -2.44 2.51
C LEU A 44 -6.75 -3.43 3.64
N SER A 45 -7.41 -4.58 3.56
CA SER A 45 -7.32 -5.63 4.57
C SER A 45 -7.29 -7.00 3.90
N HIS A 46 -7.27 -8.06 4.71
CA HIS A 46 -7.31 -9.42 4.19
C HIS A 46 -7.96 -10.35 5.23
N ASN A 47 -8.39 -11.52 4.73
CA ASN A 47 -8.95 -12.57 5.60
C ASN A 47 -8.07 -13.83 5.63
N GLY A 48 -6.79 -13.72 5.24
CA GLY A 48 -5.88 -14.85 5.13
C GLY A 48 -5.92 -15.56 3.77
N SER A 49 -6.94 -15.29 2.94
CA SER A 49 -7.09 -15.89 1.61
C SER A 49 -7.13 -14.87 0.48
N LYS A 50 -7.71 -13.71 0.70
CA LYS A 50 -7.84 -12.66 -0.31
C LYS A 50 -7.86 -11.29 0.31
N LEU A 51 -7.62 -10.28 -0.52
CA LEU A 51 -7.74 -8.89 -0.11
C LEU A 51 -9.20 -8.51 0.11
N LYS A 52 -9.41 -7.61 1.05
CA LYS A 52 -10.73 -7.07 1.38
C LYS A 52 -10.62 -5.56 1.64
N SER A 53 -11.76 -4.89 1.58
CA SER A 53 -11.92 -3.53 2.02
C SER A 53 -12.69 -3.52 3.33
N SER A 54 -12.12 -2.91 4.37
CA SER A 54 -12.72 -2.86 5.70
C SER A 54 -12.72 -1.44 6.22
N SER A 55 -13.51 -1.17 7.27
CA SER A 55 -13.44 0.13 7.92
C SER A 55 -12.05 0.35 8.50
N SER A 56 -11.49 1.53 8.29
CA SER A 56 -10.15 1.83 8.80
C SER A 56 -10.16 1.94 10.33
N SER A 57 -9.09 1.43 10.94
CA SER A 57 -8.85 1.61 12.38
C SER A 57 -8.30 3.02 12.62
N LYS A 58 -8.79 3.69 13.66
CA LYS A 58 -8.28 5.01 14.04
C LYS A 58 -6.81 4.95 14.50
N GLU A 59 -6.41 3.81 15.08
CA GLU A 59 -5.07 3.60 15.58
C GLU A 59 -4.12 3.06 14.52
N HIS A 60 -4.63 2.70 13.34
CA HIS A 60 -3.87 2.11 12.24
C HIS A 60 -3.08 0.87 12.66
N ASP A 61 -3.59 0.08 13.60
CA ASP A 61 -2.87 -1.04 14.20
C ASP A 61 -3.56 -2.40 14.03
N GLU A 62 -4.66 -2.46 13.28
CA GLU A 62 -5.34 -3.72 13.02
C GLU A 62 -4.46 -4.63 12.18
N LYS A 63 -4.18 -5.84 12.69
CA LYS A 63 -3.25 -6.77 12.06
C LYS A 63 -3.63 -7.12 10.63
N ASP A 64 -4.92 -7.28 10.35
CA ASP A 64 -5.43 -7.61 9.03
C ASP A 64 -5.37 -6.43 8.04
N GLN A 65 -5.00 -5.24 8.51
CA GLN A 65 -4.81 -4.05 7.69
C GLN A 65 -3.34 -3.66 7.56
N LEU A 66 -2.44 -4.46 8.11
CA LEU A 66 -1.00 -4.21 8.03
C LEU A 66 -0.38 -5.02 6.91
N PHE A 67 0.39 -4.35 6.08
CA PHE A 67 1.08 -4.96 4.95
C PHE A 67 2.54 -4.54 4.96
N VAL A 68 3.36 -5.32 4.27
CA VAL A 68 4.75 -4.99 4.00
C VAL A 68 4.96 -4.93 2.51
N VAL A 69 5.90 -4.10 2.08
CA VAL A 69 6.20 -3.88 0.67
C VAL A 69 7.64 -4.30 0.42
N HIS A 70 7.84 -5.08 -0.64
CA HIS A 70 9.16 -5.55 -1.06
C HIS A 70 9.47 -4.96 -2.43
N TRP A 71 10.35 -3.98 -2.45
CA TRP A 71 10.76 -3.32 -3.68
C TRP A 71 11.62 -4.25 -4.53
N GLN A 72 11.36 -4.22 -5.85
CA GLN A 72 12.17 -4.94 -6.82
C GLN A 72 13.13 -4.00 -7.51
N GLY A 73 14.37 -4.48 -7.75
CA GLY A 73 15.39 -3.70 -8.38
C GLY A 73 16.14 -2.80 -7.40
N VAL A 74 17.33 -2.40 -7.80
CA VAL A 74 18.22 -1.56 -6.98
C VAL A 74 18.15 -0.09 -7.36
N ASN A 75 17.58 0.22 -8.54
CA ASN A 75 17.47 1.60 -9.01
C ASN A 75 16.25 2.25 -8.37
N PRO A 76 16.40 3.44 -7.73
CA PRO A 76 15.25 4.16 -7.19
C PRO A 76 14.15 4.49 -8.19
N LYS A 77 14.45 4.46 -9.50
CA LYS A 77 13.46 4.64 -10.56
C LYS A 77 12.64 3.39 -10.84
N ASP A 78 13.07 2.23 -10.33
CA ASP A 78 12.33 0.98 -10.51
C ASP A 78 11.12 1.00 -9.60
N ASN A 79 9.99 1.38 -10.16
CA ASN A 79 8.73 1.53 -9.44
C ASN A 79 7.96 0.22 -9.50
N ARG A 80 8.53 -0.81 -8.90
CA ARG A 80 7.96 -2.17 -8.88
C ARG A 80 8.11 -2.77 -7.49
N PHE A 81 7.02 -3.26 -6.94
CA PHE A 81 7.06 -3.90 -5.63
C PHE A 81 6.00 -4.99 -5.51
N ARG A 82 6.27 -5.91 -4.59
CA ARG A 82 5.29 -6.90 -4.14
C ARG A 82 4.67 -6.43 -2.85
N ILE A 83 3.42 -6.80 -2.63
CA ILE A 83 2.72 -6.52 -1.37
C ILE A 83 2.53 -7.85 -0.65
N ALA A 84 2.85 -7.90 0.63
CA ALA A 84 2.67 -9.08 1.44
C ALA A 84 2.01 -8.73 2.77
N THR A 85 1.37 -9.73 3.38
CA THR A 85 0.88 -9.60 4.75
C THR A 85 2.05 -9.72 5.73
N THR A 86 1.81 -9.41 6.99
CA THR A 86 2.84 -9.60 8.04
C THR A 86 3.19 -11.07 8.26
N ASP A 87 2.32 -11.99 7.81
CA ASP A 87 2.58 -13.43 7.84
C ASP A 87 3.23 -13.94 6.55
N GLN A 88 3.73 -13.05 5.70
CA GLN A 88 4.44 -13.36 4.46
C GLN A 88 3.59 -14.05 3.40
N LEU A 89 2.32 -13.69 3.32
CA LEU A 89 1.43 -14.09 2.24
C LEU A 89 1.43 -12.99 1.18
N TYR A 90 1.77 -13.34 -0.07
CA TYR A 90 1.91 -12.38 -1.16
C TYR A 90 0.59 -12.15 -1.88
N VAL A 91 0.32 -10.90 -2.22
CA VAL A 91 -0.85 -10.53 -3.03
C VAL A 91 -0.59 -10.94 -4.48
N THR A 92 -1.52 -11.71 -5.05
CA THR A 92 -1.45 -12.19 -6.43
C THR A 92 -2.22 -11.26 -7.37
N LYS A 93 -2.14 -11.53 -8.68
CA LYS A 93 -2.88 -10.76 -9.70
C LYS A 93 -4.39 -10.85 -9.53
N SER A 94 -4.89 -11.94 -8.97
CA SER A 94 -6.32 -12.11 -8.69
C SER A 94 -6.72 -11.51 -7.34
N LEU A 95 -5.82 -10.81 -6.67
CA LEU A 95 -6.03 -10.19 -5.35
C LEU A 95 -6.29 -11.22 -4.25
N SER A 96 -5.83 -12.45 -4.47
CA SER A 96 -5.77 -13.51 -3.47
C SER A 96 -4.40 -13.48 -2.78
N LEU A 97 -4.23 -14.32 -1.77
CA LEU A 97 -2.98 -14.42 -1.04
C LEU A 97 -2.32 -15.78 -1.28
N SER A 98 -1.00 -15.79 -1.42
CA SER A 98 -0.23 -17.00 -1.67
C SER A 98 1.08 -16.99 -0.90
N LYS A 99 1.48 -18.14 -0.38
CA LYS A 99 2.80 -18.32 0.22
C LYS A 99 3.91 -18.33 -0.82
N ASN A 100 3.56 -18.59 -2.09
CA ASN A 100 4.53 -18.68 -3.17
C ASN A 100 4.86 -17.30 -3.71
N GLU A 101 6.08 -16.86 -3.47
CA GLU A 101 6.58 -15.56 -3.92
C GLU A 101 6.49 -15.40 -5.45
N GLU A 102 6.63 -16.48 -6.19
CA GLU A 102 6.56 -16.45 -7.66
C GLU A 102 5.16 -16.08 -8.18
N LYS A 103 4.13 -16.28 -7.35
CA LYS A 103 2.76 -15.91 -7.70
C LYS A 103 2.42 -14.47 -7.34
N ALA A 104 3.33 -13.77 -6.69
CA ALA A 104 3.11 -12.38 -6.30
C ALA A 104 2.96 -11.49 -7.52
N ALA A 105 1.95 -10.62 -7.49
CA ALA A 105 1.80 -9.57 -8.48
C ALA A 105 2.82 -8.47 -8.22
N LEU A 106 3.22 -7.77 -9.28
CA LEU A 106 4.01 -6.57 -9.16
C LEU A 106 3.11 -5.35 -9.27
N PHE A 107 3.33 -4.39 -8.40
CA PHE A 107 2.57 -3.16 -8.34
C PHE A 107 3.50 -1.97 -8.53
N SER A 108 2.93 -0.87 -8.97
CA SER A 108 3.61 0.41 -9.02
C SER A 108 2.86 1.43 -8.20
N LEU A 109 3.57 2.45 -7.75
CA LEU A 109 3.03 3.52 -6.91
C LEU A 109 3.17 4.83 -7.66
N LYS A 110 2.11 5.64 -7.67
CA LYS A 110 2.15 6.96 -8.25
C LYS A 110 1.68 7.98 -7.23
N ASP A 111 2.54 8.97 -6.98
CA ASP A 111 2.19 10.13 -6.17
C ASP A 111 1.31 11.06 -7.03
N MET A 112 0.08 11.28 -6.61
CA MET A 112 -0.88 12.10 -7.37
C MET A 112 -0.68 13.60 -7.16
N GLY A 113 0.23 13.98 -6.26
CA GLY A 113 0.53 15.38 -5.99
C GLY A 113 -0.52 16.09 -5.16
N ASN A 114 -0.18 17.26 -4.68
CA ASN A 114 -1.09 18.19 -3.98
C ASN A 114 -1.89 17.57 -2.83
N GLY A 115 -1.33 16.56 -2.17
CA GLY A 115 -2.00 15.92 -1.03
C GLY A 115 -3.15 15.00 -1.39
N VAL A 116 -3.35 14.70 -2.68
CA VAL A 116 -4.44 13.83 -3.14
C VAL A 116 -4.26 12.40 -2.63
N GLY A 117 -3.04 11.89 -2.62
CA GLY A 117 -2.75 10.52 -2.22
C GLY A 117 -1.93 9.78 -3.25
N TYR A 118 -1.91 8.48 -3.12
CA TYR A 118 -1.16 7.60 -4.03
C TYR A 118 -2.10 6.66 -4.76
N SER A 119 -1.85 6.43 -6.04
CA SER A 119 -2.51 5.33 -6.75
C SER A 119 -1.56 4.14 -6.76
N ILE A 120 -2.14 2.94 -6.66
CA ILE A 120 -1.41 1.67 -6.73
C ILE A 120 -1.96 0.91 -7.92
N SER A 121 -1.10 0.57 -8.86
CA SER A 121 -1.50 -0.13 -10.08
C SER A 121 -0.81 -1.48 -10.16
N GLU A 122 -1.56 -2.48 -10.65
CA GLU A 122 -0.97 -3.77 -10.98
C GLU A 122 -0.28 -3.63 -12.34
N LEU A 123 1.00 -4.05 -12.44
CA LEU A 123 1.84 -3.73 -13.59
C LEU A 123 1.38 -4.37 -14.89
N ASP A 124 0.95 -5.63 -14.86
CA ASP A 124 0.59 -6.32 -16.10
C ASP A 124 -0.67 -5.76 -16.75
N SER A 125 -1.68 -5.45 -15.95
CA SER A 125 -2.94 -4.89 -16.45
C SER A 125 -2.92 -3.37 -16.54
N GLY A 126 -2.06 -2.70 -15.80
CA GLY A 126 -2.06 -1.26 -15.67
C GLY A 126 -3.25 -0.71 -14.90
N LYS A 127 -4.09 -1.57 -14.33
CA LYS A 127 -5.29 -1.16 -13.62
C LYS A 127 -4.99 -0.81 -12.17
N ARG A 128 -5.69 0.20 -11.66
CA ARG A 128 -5.53 0.68 -10.30
C ARG A 128 -6.28 -0.19 -9.30
N LEU A 129 -5.66 -0.39 -8.15
CA LEU A 129 -6.27 -1.06 -7.01
C LEU A 129 -7.39 -0.16 -6.45
N GLN A 130 -8.56 -0.76 -6.17
CA GLN A 130 -9.73 -0.03 -5.70
C GLN A 130 -10.33 -0.70 -4.48
N LEU A 131 -10.63 0.11 -3.46
CA LEU A 131 -11.39 -0.32 -2.29
C LEU A 131 -12.87 0.00 -2.51
N ASN A 132 -13.72 -1.02 -2.40
CA ASN A 132 -15.15 -0.85 -2.56
C ASN A 132 -15.86 -0.80 -1.21
N GLU A 133 -16.95 -0.06 -1.14
CA GLU A 133 -17.73 0.07 0.09
C GLU A 133 -18.43 -1.23 0.50
N ASP A 134 -18.64 -2.13 -0.46
CA ASP A 134 -19.24 -3.44 -0.19
C ASP A 134 -18.27 -4.45 0.45
N GLY A 135 -17.04 -4.06 0.69
CA GLY A 135 -16.03 -4.92 1.30
C GLY A 135 -15.12 -5.63 0.31
N SER A 136 -15.37 -5.48 -0.98
CA SER A 136 -14.52 -6.08 -2.01
C SER A 136 -13.39 -5.16 -2.43
N VAL A 137 -12.37 -5.75 -3.05
CA VAL A 137 -11.24 -5.03 -3.67
C VAL A 137 -11.20 -5.45 -5.13
N ALA A 138 -10.97 -4.50 -6.02
CA ALA A 138 -10.95 -4.78 -7.45
C ALA A 138 -9.77 -4.07 -8.12
N LEU A 139 -9.50 -4.42 -9.36
CA LEU A 139 -8.60 -3.67 -10.23
C LEU A 139 -9.45 -2.87 -11.22
N GLY A 140 -9.15 -1.58 -11.33
CA GLY A 140 -9.90 -0.64 -12.15
C GLY A 140 -10.72 0.30 -11.28
N GLY A 141 -10.41 1.57 -11.30
CA GLY A 141 -11.10 2.57 -10.49
C GLY A 141 -10.20 3.72 -10.09
N ASP A 142 -10.66 4.54 -9.18
CA ASP A 142 -10.01 5.81 -8.83
C ASP A 142 -9.71 5.93 -7.33
N THR A 143 -9.37 4.85 -6.66
CA THR A 143 -8.99 4.95 -5.25
C THR A 143 -7.62 5.60 -5.11
N TYR A 144 -7.57 6.67 -4.32
CA TYR A 144 -6.31 7.33 -3.96
C TYR A 144 -6.03 7.05 -2.50
N PHE A 145 -4.90 6.38 -2.25
CA PHE A 145 -4.58 5.88 -0.91
C PHE A 145 -3.82 6.91 -0.09
N GLN A 146 -4.17 7.00 1.18
CA GLN A 146 -3.31 7.57 2.20
C GLN A 146 -2.54 6.41 2.82
N ILE A 147 -1.24 6.56 2.95
CA ILE A 147 -0.36 5.50 3.44
C ILE A 147 0.19 5.91 4.80
N TYR A 148 0.09 5.00 5.76
CA TYR A 148 0.63 5.19 7.10
C TYR A 148 1.68 4.13 7.38
N ARG A 149 2.82 4.57 7.90
CA ARG A 149 3.84 3.66 8.42
C ARG A 149 3.55 3.41 9.90
N VAL A 150 3.51 2.16 10.27
CA VAL A 150 3.15 1.75 11.62
C VAL A 150 4.37 1.17 12.32
N THR A 151 4.68 1.70 13.48
CA THR A 151 5.81 1.27 14.30
C THR A 151 5.26 0.42 15.44
N LEU A 152 5.35 -0.89 15.30
CA LEU A 152 4.90 -1.81 16.33
C LEU A 152 6.08 -2.58 16.92
#